data_24c04105be89b7f5c364ee8b364de1fc
#
_entry.id   24c04105be89b7f5c364ee8b364de1fc
#
_cell.length_a   1.000
_cell.length_b   1.000
_cell.length_c   1.000
_cell.angle_alpha   90.00
_cell.angle_beta   90.00
_cell.angle_gamma   90.00
#
_symmetry.space_group_name_H-M   'P 1'
#
loop_
_entity.id
_entity.type
_entity.pdbx_description
1 polymer ?
#
loop_
_entity_poly.entity_id
_entity_poly.type
_entity_poly.pdbx_seq_one_letter_code
_entity_poly.pdbx_strand_id
1 'polypeptide(L)'
;MNFTKFPDIDFTALRNELNPETPALFGSLNAQQMIEHVSLIYDYVLSNNKIKVLTPVDKIEKVKRAFLWSEGGFKRGITNEFTESLSFECTLANLSLAIDEYEKRHLLVAIAIKENAIIDKTHPIFGLLNVEEWNQFFTKHTWHHFNQFGLVK
;
A
#
# COMPACT_ATOMS: atom_id res chain seq x y z
N MET A 1 -7.54 -14.70 4.34
CA MET A 1 -6.60 -13.70 4.91
C MET A 1 -7.39 -12.71 5.74
N ASN A 2 -6.87 -12.32 6.91
CA ASN A 2 -7.54 -11.31 7.75
C ASN A 2 -7.00 -9.92 7.41
N PHE A 3 -7.78 -9.10 6.73
CA PHE A 3 -7.37 -7.77 6.30
C PHE A 3 -7.53 -6.69 7.40
N THR A 4 -8.04 -7.03 8.58
CA THR A 4 -8.24 -6.05 9.67
C THR A 4 -6.99 -5.82 10.51
N LYS A 5 -5.95 -6.62 10.32
CA LYS A 5 -4.66 -6.47 10.99
C LYS A 5 -3.67 -5.82 10.05
N PHE A 6 -2.72 -5.07 10.62
CA PHE A 6 -1.57 -4.58 9.88
C PHE A 6 -0.80 -5.75 9.24
N PRO A 7 -0.30 -5.61 7.99
CA PRO A 7 0.34 -6.72 7.30
C PRO A 7 1.59 -7.20 8.05
N ASP A 8 1.71 -8.50 8.18
CA ASP A 8 2.92 -9.17 8.68
C ASP A 8 3.77 -9.57 7.47
N ILE A 9 4.94 -8.98 7.32
CA ILE A 9 5.81 -9.15 6.17
C ILE A 9 7.11 -9.81 6.59
N ASP A 10 7.38 -10.99 6.02
CA ASP A 10 8.71 -11.62 6.11
C ASP A 10 9.66 -10.96 5.09
N PHE A 11 10.41 -9.95 5.54
CA PHE A 11 11.37 -9.23 4.71
C PHE A 11 12.57 -10.09 4.31
N THR A 12 12.90 -11.15 5.07
CA THR A 12 13.94 -12.11 4.68
C THR A 12 13.46 -12.94 3.49
N ALA A 13 12.25 -13.47 3.55
CA ALA A 13 11.65 -14.17 2.42
C ALA A 13 11.48 -13.24 1.21
N LEU A 14 11.05 -12.00 1.42
CA LEU A 14 10.92 -11.02 0.34
C LEU A 14 12.24 -10.79 -0.42
N ARG A 15 13.36 -10.63 0.31
CA ARG A 15 14.70 -10.48 -0.31
C ARG A 15 15.15 -11.71 -1.07
N ASN A 16 14.73 -12.90 -0.64
CA ASN A 16 15.13 -14.15 -1.28
C ASN A 16 14.27 -14.48 -2.52
N GLU A 17 13.00 -14.11 -2.51
CA GLU A 17 12.04 -14.48 -3.56
C GLU A 17 11.91 -13.41 -4.66
N LEU A 18 12.14 -12.12 -4.34
CA LEU A 18 12.01 -11.01 -5.29
C LEU A 18 13.38 -10.53 -5.76
N ASN A 19 13.58 -10.53 -7.07
CA ASN A 19 14.77 -9.97 -7.72
C ASN A 19 14.36 -9.00 -8.84
N PRO A 20 15.29 -8.17 -9.37
CA PRO A 20 14.96 -7.17 -10.38
C PRO A 20 14.32 -7.73 -11.66
N GLU A 21 14.62 -8.98 -12.00
CA GLU A 21 14.12 -9.67 -13.20
C GLU A 21 12.83 -10.46 -12.93
N THR A 22 12.33 -10.48 -11.68
CA THR A 22 11.07 -11.17 -11.38
C THR A 22 9.92 -10.55 -12.18
N PRO A 23 9.27 -11.30 -13.07
CA PRO A 23 8.19 -10.76 -13.89
C PRO A 23 6.91 -10.59 -13.06
N ALA A 24 6.17 -9.53 -13.33
CA ALA A 24 4.83 -9.38 -12.80
C ALA A 24 3.88 -10.39 -13.47
N LEU A 25 3.03 -11.04 -12.70
CA LEU A 25 1.97 -11.92 -13.19
C LEU A 25 0.82 -11.13 -13.83
N PHE A 26 0.66 -9.87 -13.45
CA PHE A 26 -0.28 -8.89 -14.01
C PHE A 26 0.15 -7.47 -13.64
N GLY A 27 -0.40 -6.47 -14.35
CA GLY A 27 -0.03 -5.07 -14.19
C GLY A 27 1.25 -4.71 -14.95
N SER A 28 1.74 -3.50 -14.76
CA SER A 28 2.86 -2.93 -15.54
C SER A 28 4.09 -2.55 -14.72
N LEU A 29 4.03 -2.70 -13.39
CA LEU A 29 5.17 -2.37 -12.52
C LEU A 29 6.25 -3.43 -12.63
N ASN A 30 7.52 -3.02 -12.61
CA ASN A 30 8.63 -3.92 -12.31
C ASN A 30 8.76 -4.12 -10.79
N ALA A 31 9.64 -5.02 -10.37
CA ALA A 31 9.82 -5.39 -8.97
C ALA A 31 10.18 -4.19 -8.07
N GLN A 32 11.10 -3.33 -8.50
CA GLN A 32 11.51 -2.15 -7.73
C GLN A 32 10.39 -1.10 -7.67
N GLN A 33 9.73 -0.82 -8.79
CA GLN A 33 8.59 0.09 -8.83
C GLN A 33 7.48 -0.35 -7.89
N MET A 34 7.20 -1.65 -7.81
CA MET A 34 6.20 -2.20 -6.89
C MET A 34 6.58 -1.95 -5.44
N ILE A 35 7.82 -2.22 -5.05
CA ILE A 35 8.29 -2.01 -3.66
C ILE A 35 8.26 -0.52 -3.30
N GLU A 36 8.73 0.36 -4.18
CA GLU A 36 8.68 1.80 -3.93
C GLU A 36 7.23 2.31 -3.85
N HIS A 37 6.33 1.76 -4.67
CA HIS A 37 4.92 2.11 -4.65
C HIS A 37 4.23 1.71 -3.32
N VAL A 38 4.43 0.49 -2.83
CA VAL A 38 3.83 0.09 -1.55
C VAL A 38 4.46 0.82 -0.36
N SER A 39 5.72 1.21 -0.48
CA SER A 39 6.45 2.00 0.53
C SER A 39 5.96 3.45 0.60
N LEU A 40 5.56 4.04 -0.51
CA LEU A 40 5.17 5.45 -0.61
C LEU A 40 4.00 5.81 0.31
N ILE A 41 3.02 4.92 0.45
CA ILE A 41 1.87 5.20 1.31
C ILE A 41 2.24 5.20 2.79
N TYR A 42 3.25 4.42 3.19
CA TYR A 42 3.79 4.46 4.54
C TYR A 42 4.48 5.78 4.84
N ASP A 43 5.29 6.27 3.89
CA ASP A 43 5.94 7.58 4.00
C ASP A 43 4.91 8.70 4.15
N TYR A 44 3.85 8.65 3.36
CA TYR A 44 2.74 9.61 3.49
C TYR A 44 2.10 9.58 4.87
N VAL A 45 1.80 8.41 5.41
CA VAL A 45 1.14 8.29 6.72
C VAL A 45 2.06 8.78 7.85
N LEU A 46 3.36 8.58 7.74
CA LEU A 46 4.36 9.05 8.71
C LEU A 46 4.64 10.56 8.58
N SER A 47 4.35 11.15 7.42
CA SER A 47 4.57 12.57 7.18
C SER A 47 3.43 13.43 7.72
N ASN A 48 3.66 14.75 7.79
CA ASN A 48 2.62 15.74 8.08
C ASN A 48 1.95 16.29 6.82
N ASN A 49 2.19 15.68 5.67
CA ASN A 49 1.60 16.11 4.41
C ASN A 49 0.09 15.88 4.40
N LYS A 50 -0.64 16.85 3.84
CA LYS A 50 -2.08 16.73 3.61
C LYS A 50 -2.30 16.32 2.16
N ILE A 51 -3.07 15.27 1.95
CA ILE A 51 -3.52 14.85 0.62
C ILE A 51 -4.94 15.39 0.37
N LYS A 52 -5.16 15.86 -0.86
CA LYS A 52 -6.50 16.22 -1.31
C LYS A 52 -7.33 14.95 -1.54
N VAL A 53 -8.52 14.92 -0.97
CA VAL A 53 -9.50 13.86 -1.26
C VAL A 53 -10.11 14.14 -2.64
N LEU A 54 -10.06 13.15 -3.51
CA LEU A 54 -10.57 13.22 -4.90
C LEU A 54 -12.01 12.72 -5.00
N THR A 55 -12.39 11.78 -4.13
CA THR A 55 -13.74 11.23 -4.09
C THR A 55 -14.73 12.27 -3.51
N PRO A 56 -15.85 12.57 -4.19
CA PRO A 56 -16.90 13.39 -3.63
C PRO A 56 -17.36 12.90 -2.26
N VAL A 57 -17.60 13.83 -1.33
CA VAL A 57 -17.89 13.51 0.09
C VAL A 57 -19.10 12.57 0.23
N ASP A 58 -20.14 12.79 -0.57
CA ASP A 58 -21.37 11.95 -0.59
C ASP A 58 -21.14 10.53 -1.11
N LYS A 59 -19.99 10.25 -1.73
CA LYS A 59 -19.64 8.93 -2.30
C LYS A 59 -18.63 8.15 -1.46
N ILE A 60 -17.96 8.80 -0.49
CA ILE A 60 -16.88 8.19 0.28
C ILE A 60 -17.33 6.88 0.94
N GLU A 61 -18.44 6.89 1.67
CA GLU A 61 -18.95 5.71 2.36
C GLU A 61 -19.31 4.55 1.41
N LYS A 62 -19.82 4.87 0.23
CA LYS A 62 -20.10 3.88 -0.80
C LYS A 62 -18.81 3.26 -1.34
N VAL A 63 -17.79 4.08 -1.55
CA VAL A 63 -16.47 3.64 -2.03
C VAL A 63 -15.76 2.80 -0.98
N LYS A 64 -15.77 3.20 0.30
CA LYS A 64 -15.24 2.39 1.40
C LYS A 64 -15.88 1.00 1.42
N ARG A 65 -17.21 0.91 1.39
CA ARG A 65 -17.92 -0.37 1.38
C ARG A 65 -17.59 -1.23 0.17
N ALA A 66 -17.48 -0.62 -1.01
CA ALA A 66 -17.24 -1.36 -2.25
C ALA A 66 -15.82 -1.90 -2.39
N PHE A 67 -14.84 -1.24 -1.79
CA PHE A 67 -13.42 -1.56 -2.00
C PHE A 67 -12.68 -1.88 -0.70
N LEU A 68 -12.79 -1.00 0.30
CA LEU A 68 -12.07 -1.17 1.56
C LEU A 68 -12.65 -2.34 2.38
N TRP A 69 -13.97 -2.36 2.55
CA TRP A 69 -14.69 -3.37 3.35
C TRP A 69 -15.20 -4.56 2.53
N SER A 70 -14.93 -4.61 1.23
CA SER A 70 -15.28 -5.78 0.42
C SER A 70 -14.48 -7.01 0.83
N GLU A 71 -15.05 -8.19 0.62
CA GLU A 71 -14.33 -9.44 0.80
C GLU A 71 -13.16 -9.56 -0.19
N GLY A 72 -12.07 -10.17 0.26
CA GLY A 72 -10.86 -10.37 -0.55
C GLY A 72 -10.02 -9.11 -0.76
N GLY A 73 -9.02 -9.22 -1.62
CA GLY A 73 -8.12 -8.13 -2.00
C GLY A 73 -8.74 -7.15 -3.00
N PHE A 74 -7.99 -6.13 -3.37
CA PHE A 74 -8.41 -5.21 -4.44
C PHE A 74 -8.52 -5.96 -5.77
N LYS A 75 -9.56 -5.63 -6.55
CA LYS A 75 -9.75 -6.21 -7.88
C LYS A 75 -8.66 -5.72 -8.84
N ARG A 76 -8.26 -6.60 -9.75
CA ARG A 76 -7.29 -6.25 -10.81
C ARG A 76 -7.90 -5.26 -11.80
N GLY A 77 -7.04 -4.42 -12.38
CA GLY A 77 -7.44 -3.53 -13.48
C GLY A 77 -8.36 -2.37 -13.08
N ILE A 78 -8.50 -2.08 -11.77
CA ILE A 78 -9.18 -0.86 -11.35
C ILE A 78 -8.21 0.30 -11.51
N THR A 79 -8.52 1.19 -12.43
CA THR A 79 -7.86 2.48 -12.59
C THR A 79 -8.77 3.60 -12.12
N ASN A 80 -8.18 4.65 -11.62
CA ASN A 80 -8.86 5.90 -11.29
C ASN A 80 -7.89 7.07 -11.50
N GLU A 81 -8.41 8.28 -11.50
CA GLU A 81 -7.63 9.49 -11.76
C GLU A 81 -6.38 9.61 -10.87
N PHE A 82 -6.47 9.14 -9.62
CA PHE A 82 -5.32 9.12 -8.72
C PHE A 82 -4.26 8.11 -9.17
N THR A 83 -4.64 6.86 -9.45
CA THR A 83 -3.70 5.82 -9.88
C THR A 83 -3.07 6.13 -11.24
N GLU A 84 -3.81 6.77 -12.13
CA GLU A 84 -3.30 7.22 -13.44
C GLU A 84 -2.34 8.41 -13.32
N SER A 85 -2.45 9.23 -12.27
CA SER A 85 -1.54 10.36 -12.02
C SER A 85 -0.23 9.98 -11.34
N LEU A 86 -0.09 8.74 -10.85
CA LEU A 86 1.13 8.29 -10.18
C LEU A 86 2.26 8.11 -11.18
N SER A 87 3.40 8.74 -10.89
CA SER A 87 4.66 8.39 -11.53
C SER A 87 5.23 7.13 -10.88
N PHE A 88 5.63 6.18 -11.71
CA PHE A 88 6.28 4.95 -11.28
C PHE A 88 7.79 4.96 -11.57
N GLU A 89 8.39 6.14 -11.66
CA GLU A 89 9.84 6.26 -11.75
C GLU A 89 10.49 5.83 -10.43
N CYS A 90 11.49 4.95 -10.52
CA CYS A 90 12.25 4.54 -9.35
C CYS A 90 13.07 5.73 -8.82
N THR A 91 13.00 5.95 -7.52
CA THR A 91 13.72 7.02 -6.81
C THR A 91 14.98 6.52 -6.10
N LEU A 92 15.05 5.22 -5.83
CA LEU A 92 16.18 4.57 -5.19
C LEU A 92 17.08 3.88 -6.23
N ALA A 93 18.35 3.68 -5.89
CA ALA A 93 19.35 3.21 -6.84
C ALA A 93 19.12 1.74 -7.30
N ASN A 94 18.49 0.92 -6.47
CA ASN A 94 18.23 -0.48 -6.78
C ASN A 94 17.16 -1.09 -5.87
N LEU A 95 16.70 -2.29 -6.23
CA LEU A 95 15.67 -3.04 -5.50
C LEU A 95 16.06 -3.34 -4.03
N SER A 96 17.33 -3.63 -3.74
CA SER A 96 17.77 -3.93 -2.37
C SER A 96 17.53 -2.73 -1.45
N LEU A 97 17.94 -1.53 -1.89
CA LEU A 97 17.69 -0.29 -1.15
C LEU A 97 16.21 0.02 -1.04
N ALA A 98 15.41 -0.31 -2.05
CA ALA A 98 13.97 -0.13 -1.99
C ALA A 98 13.33 -1.04 -0.93
N ILE A 99 13.76 -2.29 -0.81
CA ILE A 99 13.29 -3.21 0.22
C ILE A 99 13.73 -2.75 1.62
N ASP A 100 14.98 -2.28 1.78
CA ASP A 100 15.48 -1.78 3.06
C ASP A 100 14.69 -0.56 3.55
N GLU A 101 14.40 0.37 2.66
CA GLU A 101 13.60 1.56 2.99
C GLU A 101 12.12 1.18 3.27
N TYR A 102 11.57 0.21 2.54
CA TYR A 102 10.23 -0.32 2.80
C TYR A 102 10.14 -0.98 4.18
N GLU A 103 11.09 -1.84 4.55
CA GLU A 103 11.15 -2.48 5.86
C GLU A 103 11.20 -1.44 6.99
N LYS A 104 12.08 -0.46 6.87
CA LYS A 104 12.21 0.64 7.83
C LYS A 104 10.89 1.39 8.02
N ARG A 105 10.22 1.79 6.93
CA ARG A 105 8.93 2.49 6.98
C ARG A 105 7.83 1.61 7.55
N HIS A 106 7.81 0.34 7.19
CA HIS A 106 6.88 -0.65 7.71
C HIS A 106 6.96 -0.75 9.24
N LEU A 107 8.17 -0.86 9.79
CA LEU A 107 8.39 -0.91 11.23
C LEU A 107 7.94 0.40 11.93
N LEU A 108 8.24 1.56 11.35
CA LEU A 108 7.81 2.85 11.89
C LEU A 108 6.28 2.99 11.92
N VAL A 109 5.59 2.56 10.86
CA VAL A 109 4.12 2.57 10.81
C VAL A 109 3.53 1.58 11.82
N ALA A 110 4.11 0.39 11.96
CA ALA A 110 3.68 -0.59 12.97
C ALA A 110 3.76 -0.01 14.39
N ILE A 111 4.83 0.72 14.71
CA ILE A 111 4.99 1.43 16.00
C ILE A 111 3.93 2.52 16.13
N ALA A 112 3.75 3.35 15.10
CA ALA A 112 2.78 4.46 15.12
C ALA A 112 1.33 3.96 15.30
N ILE A 113 0.98 2.81 14.70
CA ILE A 113 -0.31 2.15 14.91
C ILE A 113 -0.46 1.71 16.37
N LYS A 114 0.55 1.04 16.92
CA LYS A 114 0.54 0.56 18.31
C LYS A 114 0.41 1.69 19.32
N GLU A 115 1.00 2.83 19.04
CA GLU A 115 0.99 4.04 19.87
C GLU A 115 -0.23 4.94 19.61
N ASN A 116 -1.17 4.53 18.74
CA ASN A 116 -2.29 5.36 18.27
C ASN A 116 -1.85 6.73 17.70
N ALA A 117 -0.67 6.79 17.11
CA ALA A 117 -0.13 8.02 16.52
C ALA A 117 -0.60 8.27 15.08
N ILE A 118 -1.24 7.30 14.43
CA ILE A 118 -1.90 7.46 13.13
C ILE A 118 -3.33 7.91 13.36
N ILE A 119 -3.50 9.20 13.60
CA ILE A 119 -4.83 9.79 13.83
C ILE A 119 -5.13 10.73 12.66
N ASP A 120 -6.35 10.61 12.13
CA ASP A 120 -6.94 11.57 11.19
C ASP A 120 -6.13 11.83 9.90
N LYS A 121 -5.55 10.78 9.34
CA LYS A 121 -4.95 10.85 8.00
C LYS A 121 -5.99 10.57 6.92
N THR A 122 -5.98 11.38 5.87
CA THR A 122 -6.87 11.21 4.74
C THR A 122 -6.21 10.40 3.63
N HIS A 123 -6.98 9.49 3.04
CA HIS A 123 -6.62 8.79 1.81
C HIS A 123 -7.28 9.50 0.60
N PRO A 124 -6.62 9.66 -0.55
CA PRO A 124 -7.19 10.39 -1.69
C PRO A 124 -8.52 9.82 -2.19
N ILE A 125 -8.73 8.53 -2.08
CA ILE A 125 -9.95 7.85 -2.55
C ILE A 125 -10.94 7.59 -1.42
N PHE A 126 -10.47 7.21 -0.23
CA PHE A 126 -11.34 6.80 0.88
C PHE A 126 -11.64 7.91 1.89
N GLY A 127 -11.10 9.12 1.69
CA GLY A 127 -11.26 10.20 2.67
C GLY A 127 -10.56 9.92 3.98
N LEU A 128 -11.10 10.45 5.07
CA LEU A 128 -10.56 10.23 6.41
C LEU A 128 -10.67 8.75 6.80
N LEU A 129 -9.56 8.17 7.25
CA LEU A 129 -9.50 6.79 7.72
C LEU A 129 -9.08 6.74 9.19
N ASN A 130 -9.80 5.92 9.96
CA ASN A 130 -9.37 5.54 11.30
C ASN A 130 -8.28 4.45 11.25
N VAL A 131 -7.74 4.06 12.40
CA VAL A 131 -6.64 3.07 12.50
C VAL A 131 -7.05 1.71 11.91
N GLU A 132 -8.27 1.24 12.15
CA GLU A 132 -8.77 -0.03 11.61
C GLU A 132 -8.88 0.03 10.08
N GLU A 133 -9.39 1.11 9.55
CA GLU A 133 -9.48 1.35 8.11
C GLU A 133 -8.11 1.45 7.45
N TRP A 134 -7.12 2.08 8.11
CA TRP A 134 -5.75 2.08 7.63
C TRP A 134 -5.12 0.69 7.62
N ASN A 135 -5.34 -0.12 8.66
CA ASN A 135 -4.89 -1.52 8.69
C ASN A 135 -5.48 -2.32 7.53
N GLN A 136 -6.78 -2.16 7.31
CA GLN A 136 -7.49 -2.79 6.20
C GLN A 136 -6.89 -2.39 4.85
N PHE A 137 -6.63 -1.09 4.67
CA PHE A 137 -6.02 -0.57 3.45
C PHE A 137 -4.61 -1.12 3.25
N PHE A 138 -3.73 -1.00 4.25
CA PHE A 138 -2.35 -1.48 4.14
C PHE A 138 -2.29 -2.96 3.78
N THR A 139 -3.09 -3.78 4.44
CA THR A 139 -3.08 -5.21 4.20
C THR A 139 -3.60 -5.56 2.81
N LYS A 140 -4.70 -4.96 2.36
CA LYS A 140 -5.24 -5.17 1.02
C LYS A 140 -4.30 -4.67 -0.06
N HIS A 141 -3.68 -3.50 0.14
CA HIS A 141 -2.77 -2.88 -0.80
C HIS A 141 -1.48 -3.70 -0.96
N THR A 142 -0.86 -4.07 0.16
CA THR A 142 0.31 -4.95 0.15
C THR A 142 0.00 -6.29 -0.49
N TRP A 143 -1.11 -6.94 -0.09
CA TRP A 143 -1.52 -8.23 -0.65
C TRP A 143 -1.75 -8.14 -2.16
N HIS A 144 -2.41 -7.08 -2.64
CA HIS A 144 -2.64 -6.87 -4.07
C HIS A 144 -1.32 -6.83 -4.85
N HIS A 145 -0.37 -6.01 -4.39
CA HIS A 145 0.90 -5.82 -5.07
C HIS A 145 1.84 -7.03 -4.93
N PHE A 146 1.87 -7.68 -3.78
CA PHE A 146 2.64 -8.92 -3.60
C PHE A 146 2.09 -10.05 -4.46
N ASN A 147 0.75 -10.14 -4.62
CA ASN A 147 0.14 -11.11 -5.53
C ASN A 147 0.49 -10.85 -7.01
N GLN A 148 0.82 -9.60 -7.38
CA GLN A 148 1.33 -9.30 -8.74
C GLN A 148 2.65 -10.02 -9.04
N PHE A 149 3.42 -10.34 -8.02
CA PHE A 149 4.73 -10.99 -8.16
C PHE A 149 4.77 -12.42 -7.58
N GLY A 150 3.60 -12.99 -7.25
CA GLY A 150 3.50 -14.35 -6.71
C GLY A 150 4.06 -14.52 -5.30
N LEU A 151 4.24 -13.43 -4.55
CA LEU A 151 4.82 -13.42 -3.20
C LEU A 151 3.82 -13.79 -2.09
N VAL A 152 2.54 -13.91 -2.40
CA VAL A 152 1.50 -14.35 -1.47
C VAL A 152 1.09 -15.78 -1.78
N LYS A 153 1.02 -16.59 -0.73
CA LYS A 153 0.62 -18.01 -0.79
C LYS A 153 -0.74 -18.21 -0.16
#